data_ec71a3221cbc4bae6ab03950e8717c6a
#
_entry.id   ec71a3221cbc4bae6ab03950e8717c6a
#
_cell.length_a   1.000
_cell.length_b   1.000
_cell.length_c   1.000
_cell.angle_alpha   90.00
_cell.angle_beta   90.00
_cell.angle_gamma   90.00
#
_symmetry.space_group_name_H-M   'P 1'
#
loop_
_entity.id
_entity.type
_entity.pdbx_description
1 polymer ?
#
loop_
_entity_poly.entity_id
_entity_poly.type
_entity_poly.pdbx_seq_one_letter_code
_entity_poly.pdbx_strand_id
1 'polypeptide(L)'
;MRTRIIELSANDRKEVIQLPINPSEIAFTDPQNNQQVTLLDVGSVNLLGERGLISVTFESFFPSEKSPLYARGGANRTPKEYKAMVKKWKDNKSVVRMIITDLDINLAMSIDSFEYKQREGDDDIYYSIVLTEYKTLNVPTVKVSTKVKSSIKKRPKPAAKSSGSSGSSGGGGGSSYTIKSNDTLWAIATRFYGNGTQYMKIYNANSSTIESAAKAHGFSSSQQGHWIWAGTQLTIPK
;
A
#
# COMPACT_ATOMS: atom_id res chain seq x y z
N MET A 1 2.64 -34.46 29.25
CA MET A 1 1.81 -33.42 28.60
C MET A 1 2.59 -32.14 28.52
N ARG A 2 2.80 -31.56 27.35
CA ARG A 2 3.39 -30.23 27.22
C ARG A 2 2.37 -29.21 27.71
N THR A 3 2.74 -28.36 28.64
CA THR A 3 1.87 -27.28 29.13
C THR A 3 1.75 -26.26 28.02
N ARG A 4 0.53 -25.95 27.57
CA ARG A 4 0.26 -24.89 26.60
C ARG A 4 0.63 -23.55 27.23
N ILE A 5 1.55 -22.84 26.60
CA ILE A 5 1.91 -21.47 26.96
C ILE A 5 1.52 -20.58 25.79
N ILE A 6 0.76 -19.53 26.09
CA ILE A 6 0.41 -18.50 25.13
C ILE A 6 1.10 -17.20 25.58
N GLU A 7 2.00 -16.73 24.76
CA GLU A 7 2.75 -15.50 24.99
C GLU A 7 2.35 -14.45 23.95
N LEU A 8 2.01 -13.28 24.42
CA LEU A 8 1.87 -12.08 23.61
C LEU A 8 2.99 -11.12 23.96
N SER A 9 3.73 -10.65 22.97
CA SER A 9 4.84 -9.73 23.21
C SER A 9 4.84 -8.60 22.18
N ALA A 10 5.24 -7.41 22.62
CA ALA A 10 5.36 -6.23 21.76
C ALA A 10 6.72 -5.55 21.95
N ASN A 11 7.07 -4.63 21.06
CA ASN A 11 8.30 -3.83 21.14
C ASN A 11 9.58 -4.69 21.25
N ASP A 12 9.75 -5.66 20.35
CA ASP A 12 10.88 -6.60 20.35
C ASP A 12 11.05 -7.35 21.69
N ARG A 13 9.92 -7.85 22.21
CA ARG A 13 9.85 -8.59 23.50
C ARG A 13 10.23 -7.76 24.74
N LYS A 14 10.24 -6.44 24.67
CA LYS A 14 10.41 -5.59 25.85
C LYS A 14 9.18 -5.62 26.77
N GLU A 15 8.03 -5.83 26.17
CA GLU A 15 6.76 -5.98 26.87
C GLU A 15 6.20 -7.36 26.56
N VAL A 16 6.04 -8.20 27.57
CA VAL A 16 5.59 -9.59 27.42
C VAL A 16 4.43 -9.84 28.37
N ILE A 17 3.40 -10.48 27.85
CA ILE A 17 2.28 -11.07 28.60
C ILE A 17 2.27 -12.57 28.30
N GLN A 18 2.57 -13.38 29.29
CA GLN A 18 2.16 -14.76 29.29
C GLN A 18 0.73 -14.81 29.84
N LEU A 19 -0.19 -15.44 29.10
CA LEU A 19 -1.57 -15.52 29.54
C LEU A 19 -1.65 -16.35 30.82
N PRO A 20 -2.13 -15.77 31.94
CA PRO A 20 -2.22 -16.51 33.19
C PRO A 20 -3.26 -17.62 33.13
N ILE A 21 -4.32 -17.41 32.37
CA ILE A 21 -5.36 -18.39 32.11
C ILE A 21 -5.43 -18.62 30.62
N ASN A 22 -5.21 -19.88 30.23
CA ASN A 22 -5.36 -20.27 28.84
C ASN A 22 -6.85 -20.22 28.43
N PRO A 23 -7.16 -19.72 27.23
CA PRO A 23 -8.52 -19.77 26.72
C PRO A 23 -8.98 -21.21 26.56
N SER A 24 -10.29 -21.43 26.74
CA SER A 24 -10.91 -22.72 26.50
C SER A 24 -10.89 -23.11 25.04
N GLU A 25 -11.00 -22.12 24.17
CA GLU A 25 -10.99 -22.26 22.71
C GLU A 25 -10.19 -21.14 22.08
N ILE A 26 -9.49 -21.48 21.00
CA ILE A 26 -8.80 -20.52 20.13
C ILE A 26 -9.25 -20.81 18.70
N ALA A 27 -9.99 -19.87 18.10
CA ALA A 27 -10.44 -19.98 16.72
C ALA A 27 -9.42 -19.36 15.78
N PHE A 28 -8.97 -20.14 14.81
CA PHE A 28 -8.10 -19.68 13.72
C PHE A 28 -8.92 -19.65 12.43
N THR A 29 -8.85 -18.54 11.71
CA THR A 29 -9.39 -18.42 10.37
C THR A 29 -8.26 -18.13 9.41
N ASP A 30 -8.03 -19.03 8.45
CA ASP A 30 -7.02 -18.89 7.40
C ASP A 30 -7.72 -18.79 6.04
N PRO A 31 -8.10 -17.58 5.61
CA PRO A 31 -8.89 -17.38 4.41
C PRO A 31 -8.03 -17.44 3.15
N GLN A 32 -8.66 -17.86 2.05
CA GLN A 32 -8.07 -17.77 0.71
C GLN A 32 -8.99 -16.94 -0.19
N ASN A 33 -8.42 -16.01 -0.94
CA ASN A 33 -9.16 -15.07 -1.77
C ASN A 33 -9.50 -15.70 -3.13
N ASN A 34 -10.29 -16.78 -3.11
CA ASN A 34 -10.78 -17.44 -4.31
C ASN A 34 -11.89 -16.64 -4.98
N GLN A 35 -11.94 -16.67 -6.31
CA GLN A 35 -12.96 -15.99 -7.09
C GLN A 35 -13.72 -17.01 -7.94
N GLN A 36 -15.04 -17.05 -7.81
CA GLN A 36 -15.91 -17.83 -8.69
C GLN A 36 -16.31 -17.02 -9.92
N VAL A 37 -16.13 -17.62 -11.10
CA VAL A 37 -16.54 -17.06 -12.38
C VAL A 37 -17.39 -18.10 -13.12
N THR A 38 -18.54 -17.67 -13.64
CA THR A 38 -19.38 -18.51 -14.47
C THR A 38 -19.04 -18.28 -15.94
N LEU A 39 -18.59 -19.34 -16.61
CA LEU A 39 -18.31 -19.34 -18.03
C LEU A 39 -19.50 -19.96 -18.77
N LEU A 40 -19.84 -19.38 -19.94
CA LEU A 40 -20.78 -20.00 -20.89
C LEU A 40 -20.18 -21.35 -21.29
N ASP A 41 -20.91 -22.38 -21.46
CA ASP A 41 -20.52 -23.72 -21.92
C ASP A 41 -19.74 -24.60 -20.89
N VAL A 42 -19.09 -24.02 -19.89
CA VAL A 42 -18.29 -24.76 -18.88
C VAL A 42 -18.96 -24.77 -17.52
N GLY A 43 -19.78 -23.75 -17.21
CA GLY A 43 -20.40 -23.55 -15.89
C GLY A 43 -19.51 -22.76 -14.95
N SER A 44 -19.68 -22.95 -13.66
CA SER A 44 -18.92 -22.22 -12.63
C SER A 44 -17.53 -22.79 -12.42
N VAL A 45 -16.52 -21.93 -12.53
CA VAL A 45 -15.10 -22.25 -12.30
C VAL A 45 -14.63 -21.45 -11.09
N ASN A 46 -13.87 -22.11 -10.19
CA ASN A 46 -13.24 -21.46 -9.05
C ASN A 46 -11.77 -21.12 -9.38
N LEU A 47 -11.48 -19.84 -9.46
CA LEU A 47 -10.12 -19.34 -9.64
C LEU A 47 -9.47 -19.25 -8.25
N LEU A 48 -8.35 -19.94 -8.06
CA LEU A 48 -7.62 -19.95 -6.81
C LEU A 48 -6.88 -18.61 -6.66
N GLY A 49 -7.17 -17.91 -5.58
CA GLY A 49 -6.55 -16.64 -5.23
C GLY A 49 -5.40 -16.80 -4.23
N GLU A 50 -4.77 -15.70 -3.90
CA GLU A 50 -3.72 -15.65 -2.88
C GLU A 50 -4.31 -15.87 -1.48
N ARG A 51 -3.49 -16.42 -0.58
CA ARG A 51 -3.83 -16.57 0.84
C ARG A 51 -4.12 -15.21 1.47
N GLY A 52 -5.20 -15.11 2.21
CA GLY A 52 -5.52 -13.93 3.03
C GLY A 52 -4.64 -13.81 4.28
N LEU A 53 -5.06 -12.98 5.21
CA LEU A 53 -4.41 -12.83 6.50
C LEU A 53 -5.09 -13.78 7.52
N ILE A 54 -4.29 -14.49 8.31
CA ILE A 54 -4.81 -15.30 9.39
C ILE A 54 -5.43 -14.39 10.43
N SER A 55 -6.63 -14.72 10.88
CA SER A 55 -7.23 -14.13 12.08
C SER A 55 -7.33 -15.13 13.21
N VAL A 56 -7.14 -14.66 14.41
CA VAL A 56 -7.20 -15.46 15.64
C VAL A 56 -8.14 -14.78 16.62
N THR A 57 -9.10 -15.52 17.12
CA THR A 57 -10.06 -15.02 18.11
C THR A 57 -10.08 -15.96 19.30
N PHE A 58 -10.02 -15.41 20.50
CA PHE A 58 -10.17 -16.17 21.71
C PHE A 58 -10.71 -15.31 22.86
N GLU A 59 -11.28 -15.99 23.84
CA GLU A 59 -11.79 -15.39 25.08
C GLU A 59 -11.07 -15.99 26.27
N SER A 60 -10.76 -15.17 27.27
CA SER A 60 -10.17 -15.57 28.53
C SER A 60 -10.44 -14.51 29.62
N PHE A 61 -9.77 -14.63 30.73
CA PHE A 61 -9.86 -13.62 31.77
C PHE A 61 -8.52 -13.43 32.49
N PHE A 62 -8.34 -12.27 33.06
CA PHE A 62 -7.21 -11.94 33.92
C PHE A 62 -7.66 -12.10 35.36
N PRO A 63 -7.09 -13.08 36.10
CA PRO A 63 -7.51 -13.38 37.45
C PRO A 63 -7.09 -12.30 38.43
N SER A 64 -7.94 -11.97 39.39
CA SER A 64 -7.62 -11.08 40.48
C SER A 64 -6.67 -11.76 41.47
N GLU A 65 -5.94 -10.96 42.27
CA GLU A 65 -5.05 -11.47 43.29
C GLU A 65 -5.75 -12.33 44.38
N LYS A 66 -7.05 -12.13 44.54
CA LYS A 66 -7.89 -12.91 45.45
C LYS A 66 -8.29 -14.26 44.87
N SER A 67 -8.18 -14.42 43.56
CA SER A 67 -8.54 -15.66 42.89
C SER A 67 -7.49 -16.74 43.13
N PRO A 68 -7.89 -17.98 43.50
CA PRO A 68 -6.94 -19.10 43.62
C PRO A 68 -6.26 -19.44 42.30
N LEU A 69 -6.79 -18.94 41.14
CA LEU A 69 -6.23 -19.11 39.82
C LEU A 69 -5.07 -18.12 39.54
N TYR A 70 -4.94 -17.05 40.31
CA TYR A 70 -3.87 -16.08 40.15
C TYR A 70 -2.49 -16.72 40.25
N ALA A 71 -2.22 -17.39 41.37
CA ALA A 71 -0.95 -18.09 41.60
C ALA A 71 -0.77 -19.31 40.70
N ARG A 72 -1.84 -20.10 40.46
CA ARG A 72 -1.81 -21.29 39.60
C ARG A 72 -1.53 -20.94 38.14
N GLY A 73 -2.03 -19.81 37.67
CA GLY A 73 -1.84 -19.32 36.31
C GLY A 73 -0.51 -18.63 36.06
N GLY A 74 0.32 -18.44 37.12
CA GLY A 74 1.56 -17.69 36.98
C GLY A 74 1.36 -16.19 36.72
N ALA A 75 0.21 -15.66 37.15
CA ALA A 75 -0.07 -14.24 37.03
C ALA A 75 0.93 -13.42 37.84
N ASN A 76 1.52 -12.42 37.24
CA ASN A 76 2.53 -11.55 37.85
C ASN A 76 2.13 -10.07 37.82
N ARG A 77 0.91 -9.78 37.39
CA ARG A 77 0.32 -8.43 37.28
C ARG A 77 -1.14 -8.46 37.67
N THR A 78 -1.65 -7.35 38.12
CA THR A 78 -3.07 -7.20 38.40
C THR A 78 -3.91 -7.22 37.10
N PRO A 79 -5.20 -7.60 37.16
CA PRO A 79 -6.08 -7.57 35.98
C PRO A 79 -6.12 -6.22 35.27
N LYS A 80 -6.04 -5.14 36.05
CA LYS A 80 -6.02 -3.75 35.52
C LYS A 80 -4.75 -3.47 34.72
N GLU A 81 -3.61 -3.98 35.16
CA GLU A 81 -2.32 -3.82 34.47
C GLU A 81 -2.29 -4.63 33.17
N TYR A 82 -2.76 -5.87 33.18
CA TYR A 82 -2.90 -6.66 31.96
C TYR A 82 -3.79 -5.97 30.94
N LYS A 83 -4.98 -5.52 31.35
CA LYS A 83 -5.89 -4.76 30.51
C LYS A 83 -5.24 -3.50 29.94
N ALA A 84 -4.56 -2.72 30.80
CA ALA A 84 -3.91 -1.48 30.38
C ALA A 84 -2.81 -1.72 29.34
N MET A 85 -2.04 -2.82 29.50
CA MET A 85 -0.98 -3.20 28.58
C MET A 85 -1.54 -3.57 27.19
N VAL A 86 -2.56 -4.45 27.14
CA VAL A 86 -3.20 -4.83 25.86
C VAL A 86 -3.84 -3.62 25.21
N LYS A 87 -4.53 -2.77 25.99
CA LYS A 87 -5.10 -1.52 25.47
C LYS A 87 -4.04 -0.58 24.92
N LYS A 88 -2.91 -0.40 25.62
CA LYS A 88 -1.76 0.40 25.16
C LYS A 88 -1.23 -0.12 23.83
N TRP A 89 -1.08 -1.43 23.66
CA TRP A 89 -0.61 -2.02 22.40
C TRP A 89 -1.57 -1.73 21.26
N LYS A 90 -2.88 -1.88 21.50
CA LYS A 90 -3.91 -1.56 20.51
C LYS A 90 -3.89 -0.08 20.12
N ASP A 91 -3.92 0.82 21.10
CA ASP A 91 -3.97 2.27 20.90
C ASP A 91 -2.73 2.79 20.15
N ASN A 92 -1.55 2.21 20.47
CA ASN A 92 -0.28 2.52 19.80
C ASN A 92 -0.10 1.81 18.46
N LYS A 93 -1.07 1.00 18.02
CA LYS A 93 -0.95 0.18 16.79
C LYS A 93 0.32 -0.67 16.77
N SER A 94 0.70 -1.19 17.92
CA SER A 94 1.90 -2.03 18.07
C SER A 94 1.69 -3.39 17.42
N VAL A 95 2.69 -3.86 16.71
CA VAL A 95 2.72 -5.25 16.23
C VAL A 95 2.99 -6.15 17.43
N VAL A 96 2.08 -7.08 17.67
CA VAL A 96 2.14 -8.04 18.76
C VAL A 96 2.60 -9.38 18.20
N ARG A 97 3.62 -9.97 18.78
CA ARG A 97 4.05 -11.32 18.45
C ARG A 97 3.29 -12.31 19.34
N MET A 98 2.55 -13.21 18.70
CA MET A 98 1.83 -14.28 19.38
C MET A 98 2.60 -15.59 19.21
N ILE A 99 2.88 -16.26 20.35
CA ILE A 99 3.54 -17.56 20.38
C ILE A 99 2.64 -18.53 21.14
N ILE A 100 2.34 -19.68 20.53
CA ILE A 100 1.62 -20.79 21.17
C ILE A 100 2.50 -22.04 21.05
N THR A 101 2.98 -22.51 22.19
CA THR A 101 4.06 -23.51 22.23
C THR A 101 3.65 -24.92 21.78
N ASP A 102 2.40 -25.31 21.96
CA ASP A 102 1.90 -26.65 21.61
C ASP A 102 1.45 -26.77 20.14
N LEU A 103 1.20 -25.64 19.49
CA LEU A 103 0.77 -25.58 18.10
C LEU A 103 1.89 -25.09 17.15
N ASP A 104 3.10 -24.87 17.66
CA ASP A 104 4.23 -24.29 16.94
C ASP A 104 3.90 -22.98 16.19
N ILE A 105 2.97 -22.20 16.76
CA ILE A 105 2.52 -20.93 16.20
C ILE A 105 3.43 -19.82 16.70
N ASN A 106 3.94 -19.02 15.74
CA ASN A 106 4.75 -17.86 16.00
C ASN A 106 4.48 -16.80 14.93
N LEU A 107 3.48 -15.95 15.17
CA LEU A 107 2.97 -14.99 14.22
C LEU A 107 3.09 -13.55 14.73
N ALA A 108 3.41 -12.64 13.80
CA ALA A 108 3.25 -11.22 14.03
C ALA A 108 1.79 -10.83 13.76
N MET A 109 1.15 -10.19 14.72
CA MET A 109 -0.29 -9.90 14.71
C MET A 109 -0.55 -8.43 15.01
N SER A 110 -1.64 -7.89 14.49
CA SER A 110 -2.26 -6.64 14.93
C SER A 110 -3.45 -6.94 15.82
N ILE A 111 -3.75 -6.06 16.77
CA ILE A 111 -4.96 -6.17 17.60
C ILE A 111 -6.08 -5.41 16.91
N ASP A 112 -7.05 -6.12 16.38
CA ASP A 112 -8.20 -5.51 15.71
C ASP A 112 -9.30 -5.14 16.72
N SER A 113 -9.64 -6.06 17.61
CA SER A 113 -10.59 -5.83 18.69
C SER A 113 -10.07 -6.33 20.02
N PHE A 114 -10.36 -5.58 21.06
CA PHE A 114 -10.14 -5.97 22.45
C PHE A 114 -11.32 -5.49 23.27
N GLU A 115 -12.19 -6.41 23.62
CA GLU A 115 -13.37 -6.17 24.44
C GLU A 115 -13.13 -6.73 25.83
N TYR A 116 -13.57 -6.02 26.83
CA TYR A 116 -13.43 -6.49 28.22
C TYR A 116 -14.64 -6.12 29.04
N LYS A 117 -14.96 -6.99 29.99
CA LYS A 117 -16.06 -6.81 30.94
C LYS A 117 -15.64 -7.27 32.33
N GLN A 118 -16.21 -6.65 33.33
CA GLN A 118 -16.12 -7.08 34.72
C GLN A 118 -17.52 -7.49 35.18
N ARG A 119 -17.62 -8.56 35.92
CA ARG A 119 -18.87 -9.03 36.50
C ARG A 119 -19.05 -8.45 37.90
N GLU A 120 -20.28 -8.19 38.30
CA GLU A 120 -20.57 -7.71 39.63
C GLU A 120 -20.20 -8.81 40.65
N GLY A 121 -19.52 -8.42 41.74
CA GLY A 121 -19.03 -9.34 42.76
C GLY A 121 -17.75 -10.09 42.38
N ASP A 122 -17.18 -9.86 41.21
CA ASP A 122 -15.96 -10.51 40.75
C ASP A 122 -14.90 -9.45 40.38
N ASP A 123 -13.71 -9.58 40.91
CA ASP A 123 -12.59 -8.69 40.63
C ASP A 123 -11.79 -9.10 39.37
N ASP A 124 -12.15 -10.21 38.73
CA ASP A 124 -11.55 -10.70 37.51
C ASP A 124 -11.99 -9.86 36.29
N ILE A 125 -11.13 -9.72 35.29
CA ILE A 125 -11.47 -9.03 34.02
C ILE A 125 -11.54 -10.05 32.90
N TYR A 126 -12.76 -10.30 32.43
CA TYR A 126 -13.03 -11.14 31.27
C TYR A 126 -12.78 -10.36 30.01
N TYR A 127 -12.17 -10.98 29.00
CA TYR A 127 -11.88 -10.31 27.73
C TYR A 127 -12.07 -11.23 26.54
N SER A 128 -12.39 -10.62 25.40
CA SER A 128 -12.35 -11.20 24.07
C SER A 128 -11.38 -10.39 23.21
N ILE A 129 -10.52 -11.07 22.48
CA ILE A 129 -9.52 -10.44 21.62
C ILE A 129 -9.57 -11.03 20.21
N VAL A 130 -9.48 -10.16 19.22
CA VAL A 130 -9.36 -10.51 17.82
C VAL A 130 -8.02 -9.98 17.32
N LEU A 131 -7.21 -10.88 16.80
CA LEU A 131 -5.89 -10.59 16.26
C LEU A 131 -5.87 -10.95 14.78
N THR A 132 -5.25 -10.12 13.94
CA THR A 132 -5.03 -10.42 12.51
C THR A 132 -3.54 -10.41 12.19
N GLU A 133 -3.12 -11.34 11.36
CA GLU A 133 -1.74 -11.48 10.91
C GLU A 133 -1.21 -10.16 10.33
N TYR A 134 -0.05 -9.74 10.79
CA TYR A 134 0.65 -8.58 10.28
C TYR A 134 1.79 -9.00 9.35
N LYS A 135 1.70 -8.64 8.07
CA LYS A 135 2.77 -8.85 7.10
C LYS A 135 3.53 -7.55 6.86
N THR A 136 4.82 -7.57 7.09
CA THR A 136 5.68 -6.42 6.75
C THR A 136 5.83 -6.34 5.24
N LEU A 137 5.42 -5.23 4.66
CA LEU A 137 5.64 -4.95 3.24
C LEU A 137 7.10 -4.51 3.03
N ASN A 138 7.91 -5.37 2.46
CA ASN A 138 9.21 -5.00 1.93
C ASN A 138 9.01 -4.39 0.53
N VAL A 139 8.68 -3.10 0.49
CA VAL A 139 8.66 -2.36 -0.78
C VAL A 139 10.11 -2.03 -1.12
N PRO A 140 10.72 -2.62 -2.17
CA PRO A 140 12.06 -2.24 -2.57
C PRO A 140 12.03 -0.78 -3.00
N THR A 141 12.66 0.08 -2.22
CA THR A 141 12.86 1.48 -2.59
C THR A 141 13.86 1.50 -3.74
N VAL A 142 13.39 1.63 -4.97
CA VAL A 142 14.26 1.90 -6.10
C VAL A 142 14.83 3.30 -5.87
N LYS A 143 16.07 3.35 -5.40
CA LYS A 143 16.84 4.60 -5.41
C LYS A 143 17.07 4.94 -6.88
N VAL A 144 16.19 5.77 -7.46
CA VAL A 144 16.46 6.40 -8.74
C VAL A 144 17.67 7.30 -8.52
N SER A 145 18.86 6.79 -8.80
CA SER A 145 20.05 7.62 -8.80
C SER A 145 19.94 8.57 -10.00
N THR A 146 19.48 9.78 -9.73
CA THR A 146 19.58 10.91 -10.66
C THR A 146 21.05 11.30 -10.78
N LYS A 147 21.90 10.41 -11.26
CA LYS A 147 23.16 10.81 -11.87
C LYS A 147 22.84 11.37 -13.25
N VAL A 148 22.30 12.57 -13.28
CA VAL A 148 22.40 13.42 -14.45
C VAL A 148 23.89 13.70 -14.62
N LYS A 149 24.58 12.86 -15.37
CA LYS A 149 25.87 13.24 -15.94
C LYS A 149 25.57 14.37 -16.92
N SER A 150 25.72 15.60 -16.46
CA SER A 150 25.83 16.76 -17.34
C SER A 150 27.20 16.69 -18.07
N SER A 151 27.30 15.79 -19.03
CA SER A 151 28.33 15.91 -20.04
C SER A 151 27.82 16.92 -21.07
N ILE A 152 27.97 18.20 -20.74
CA ILE A 152 27.92 19.25 -21.74
C ILE A 152 29.16 19.05 -22.63
N LYS A 153 29.04 18.19 -23.65
CA LYS A 153 29.94 18.26 -24.79
C LYS A 153 29.65 19.60 -25.50
N LYS A 154 30.55 20.57 -25.34
CA LYS A 154 30.54 21.78 -26.15
C LYS A 154 30.50 21.34 -27.63
N ARG A 155 29.40 21.66 -28.27
CA ARG A 155 29.20 21.45 -29.71
C ARG A 155 30.17 22.41 -30.44
N PRO A 156 30.95 21.94 -31.44
CA PRO A 156 31.75 22.84 -32.27
C PRO A 156 30.81 23.78 -33.05
N LYS A 157 31.23 25.03 -33.15
CA LYS A 157 30.56 26.10 -33.88
C LYS A 157 30.43 25.69 -35.36
N PRO A 158 29.25 25.64 -35.98
CA PRO A 158 29.17 25.43 -37.42
C PRO A 158 29.54 26.71 -38.15
N ALA A 159 30.39 26.57 -39.15
CA ALA A 159 30.68 27.61 -40.13
C ALA A 159 29.43 27.93 -40.98
N ALA A 160 29.24 29.18 -41.25
CA ALA A 160 28.20 29.70 -42.12
C ALA A 160 28.34 29.16 -43.54
N LYS A 161 27.24 28.66 -44.13
CA LYS A 161 26.96 28.78 -45.57
C LYS A 161 25.47 28.80 -45.89
N SER A 162 25.16 29.77 -46.53
CA SER A 162 24.05 30.40 -47.21
C SER A 162 23.08 29.51 -47.99
N SER A 163 21.85 30.03 -48.01
CA SER A 163 20.88 30.13 -49.12
C SER A 163 19.95 28.97 -49.44
N GLY A 164 18.70 29.32 -49.43
CA GLY A 164 17.69 28.72 -50.28
C GLY A 164 16.30 28.60 -49.64
N SER A 165 15.55 29.71 -49.62
CA SER A 165 14.19 29.94 -50.12
C SER A 165 13.12 28.83 -49.91
N SER A 166 12.06 29.06 -49.28
CA SER A 166 10.77 29.68 -49.50
C SER A 166 9.66 28.84 -48.88
N GLY A 167 8.70 29.54 -48.29
CA GLY A 167 7.35 29.04 -48.14
C GLY A 167 6.72 29.30 -46.76
N SER A 168 6.36 30.55 -46.54
CA SER A 168 5.10 31.10 -45.96
C SER A 168 4.26 30.25 -45.03
N SER A 169 3.96 30.62 -43.86
CA SER A 169 3.10 31.64 -43.26
C SER A 169 2.53 31.13 -41.95
N GLY A 170 2.46 32.04 -40.99
CA GLY A 170 1.49 31.90 -39.88
C GLY A 170 2.09 31.95 -38.50
N GLY A 171 2.33 33.12 -38.03
CA GLY A 171 2.21 33.73 -36.73
C GLY A 171 2.29 32.86 -35.45
N GLY A 172 3.27 33.17 -34.61
CA GLY A 172 3.26 32.74 -33.22
C GLY A 172 4.55 32.08 -32.79
N GLY A 173 5.47 32.86 -32.19
CA GLY A 173 6.80 32.41 -31.74
C GLY A 173 6.74 31.36 -30.62
N GLY A 174 6.43 30.13 -30.96
CA GLY A 174 6.51 28.97 -30.08
C GLY A 174 7.68 28.07 -30.45
N SER A 175 8.23 27.37 -29.47
CA SER A 175 9.25 26.34 -29.69
C SER A 175 8.60 25.06 -30.24
N SER A 176 9.24 24.43 -31.24
CA SER A 176 8.76 23.11 -31.72
C SER A 176 9.31 21.98 -30.85
N TYR A 177 8.46 21.02 -30.53
CA TYR A 177 8.81 19.83 -29.75
C TYR A 177 8.23 18.57 -30.39
N THR A 178 9.07 17.55 -30.59
CA THR A 178 8.63 16.24 -31.06
C THR A 178 8.39 15.31 -29.88
N ILE A 179 7.20 14.75 -29.77
CA ILE A 179 6.80 13.83 -28.70
C ILE A 179 7.71 12.59 -28.71
N LYS A 180 8.23 12.23 -27.56
CA LYS A 180 9.01 11.01 -27.33
C LYS A 180 8.16 9.92 -26.72
N SER A 181 8.65 8.69 -26.75
CA SER A 181 8.01 7.57 -26.05
C SER A 181 7.86 7.87 -24.55
N ASN A 182 6.68 7.61 -23.98
CA ASN A 182 6.28 7.90 -22.59
C ASN A 182 6.13 9.39 -22.22
N ASP A 183 6.11 10.30 -23.20
CA ASP A 183 5.73 11.68 -22.93
C ASP A 183 4.22 11.80 -22.67
N THR A 184 3.86 12.76 -21.82
CA THR A 184 2.48 13.23 -21.64
C THR A 184 2.42 14.74 -21.81
N LEU A 185 1.29 15.30 -22.22
CA LEU A 185 1.14 16.76 -22.33
C LEU A 185 1.41 17.46 -21.00
N TRP A 186 1.08 16.80 -19.88
CA TRP A 186 1.37 17.29 -18.53
C TRP A 186 2.87 17.41 -18.28
N ALA A 187 3.65 16.37 -18.62
CA ALA A 187 5.09 16.36 -18.45
C ALA A 187 5.76 17.40 -19.35
N ILE A 188 5.28 17.54 -20.60
CA ILE A 188 5.75 18.56 -21.54
C ILE A 188 5.44 19.96 -20.99
N ALA A 189 4.24 20.21 -20.48
CA ALA A 189 3.87 21.49 -19.88
C ALA A 189 4.72 21.81 -18.65
N THR A 190 4.97 20.83 -17.79
CA THR A 190 5.88 21.00 -16.64
C THR A 190 7.27 21.39 -17.08
N ARG A 191 7.78 20.79 -18.16
CA ARG A 191 9.11 21.05 -18.69
C ARG A 191 9.26 22.45 -19.30
N PHE A 192 8.24 22.92 -20.01
CA PHE A 192 8.32 24.19 -20.75
C PHE A 192 7.76 25.39 -19.97
N TYR A 193 6.79 25.16 -19.11
CA TYR A 193 6.11 26.23 -18.34
C TYR A 193 6.37 26.14 -16.82
N GLY A 194 7.05 25.08 -16.36
CA GLY A 194 7.23 24.83 -14.92
C GLY A 194 5.95 24.35 -14.21
N ASN A 195 4.84 24.22 -14.95
CA ASN A 195 3.54 23.86 -14.38
C ASN A 195 2.75 22.94 -15.32
N GLY A 196 2.51 21.70 -14.91
CA GLY A 196 1.79 20.69 -15.67
C GLY A 196 0.32 21.04 -15.93
N THR A 197 -0.32 21.84 -15.07
CA THR A 197 -1.73 22.24 -15.27
C THR A 197 -1.94 23.05 -16.54
N GLN A 198 -0.88 23.63 -17.11
CA GLN A 198 -0.93 24.40 -18.35
C GLN A 198 -0.90 23.54 -19.62
N TYR A 199 -1.03 22.21 -19.52
CA TYR A 199 -1.05 21.30 -20.67
C TYR A 199 -2.13 21.64 -21.70
N MET A 200 -3.24 22.23 -21.26
CA MET A 200 -4.32 22.66 -22.14
C MET A 200 -3.89 23.76 -23.12
N LYS A 201 -2.89 24.60 -22.79
CA LYS A 201 -2.32 25.57 -23.75
C LYS A 201 -1.66 24.85 -24.90
N ILE A 202 -0.90 23.79 -24.61
CA ILE A 202 -0.24 22.98 -25.63
C ILE A 202 -1.29 22.25 -26.47
N TYR A 203 -2.29 21.63 -25.80
CA TYR A 203 -3.37 20.94 -26.50
C TYR A 203 -4.11 21.88 -27.46
N ASN A 204 -4.56 23.06 -27.02
CA ASN A 204 -5.33 24.00 -27.82
C ASN A 204 -4.54 24.50 -29.04
N ALA A 205 -3.22 24.72 -28.87
CA ALA A 205 -2.36 25.15 -29.97
C ALA A 205 -2.08 24.03 -31.02
N ASN A 206 -2.31 22.76 -30.65
CA ASN A 206 -1.99 21.59 -31.46
C ASN A 206 -3.16 20.62 -31.64
N SER A 207 -4.38 21.03 -31.32
CA SER A 207 -5.54 20.14 -31.28
C SER A 207 -5.75 19.39 -32.62
N SER A 208 -5.65 20.05 -33.72
CA SER A 208 -5.80 19.41 -35.05
C SER A 208 -4.75 18.31 -35.30
N THR A 209 -3.50 18.56 -34.89
CA THR A 209 -2.39 17.63 -35.09
C THR A 209 -2.55 16.41 -34.14
N ILE A 210 -2.90 16.67 -32.89
CA ILE A 210 -3.10 15.61 -31.87
C ILE A 210 -4.31 14.74 -32.21
N GLU A 211 -5.43 15.35 -32.62
CA GLU A 211 -6.65 14.60 -33.00
C GLU A 211 -6.46 13.82 -34.30
N SER A 212 -5.68 14.35 -35.27
CA SER A 212 -5.34 13.63 -36.51
C SER A 212 -4.45 12.41 -36.19
N ALA A 213 -3.48 12.54 -35.29
CA ALA A 213 -2.67 11.42 -34.81
C ALA A 213 -3.53 10.37 -34.10
N ALA A 214 -4.50 10.78 -33.29
CA ALA A 214 -5.43 9.87 -32.62
C ALA A 214 -6.22 9.03 -33.64
N LYS A 215 -6.77 9.67 -34.63
CA LYS A 215 -7.53 8.99 -35.73
C LYS A 215 -6.65 8.03 -36.51
N ALA A 216 -5.41 8.40 -36.82
CA ALA A 216 -4.45 7.55 -37.51
C ALA A 216 -4.11 6.26 -36.72
N HIS A 217 -4.21 6.33 -35.41
CA HIS A 217 -4.01 5.17 -34.50
C HIS A 217 -5.31 4.45 -34.09
N GLY A 218 -6.45 4.75 -34.76
CA GLY A 218 -7.72 4.05 -34.56
C GLY A 218 -8.56 4.56 -33.38
N PHE A 219 -8.24 5.71 -32.83
CA PHE A 219 -9.03 6.34 -31.77
C PHE A 219 -10.00 7.37 -32.35
N SER A 220 -11.19 7.47 -31.78
CA SER A 220 -12.17 8.49 -32.16
C SER A 220 -11.77 9.91 -31.76
N SER A 221 -10.99 10.03 -30.67
CA SER A 221 -10.47 11.29 -30.11
C SER A 221 -9.26 11.01 -29.23
N SER A 222 -8.38 12.01 -29.07
CA SER A 222 -7.27 11.99 -28.13
C SER A 222 -7.70 12.22 -26.68
N GLN A 223 -8.99 12.46 -26.40
CA GLN A 223 -9.52 12.86 -25.10
C GLN A 223 -8.78 14.09 -24.51
N GLN A 224 -8.77 15.18 -25.27
CA GLN A 224 -8.08 16.43 -24.91
C GLN A 224 -6.57 16.26 -24.67
N GLY A 225 -5.93 15.38 -25.46
CA GLY A 225 -4.49 15.14 -25.34
C GLY A 225 -4.09 14.17 -24.24
N HIS A 226 -5.04 13.39 -23.70
CA HIS A 226 -4.73 12.26 -22.82
C HIS A 226 -3.93 11.19 -23.58
N TRP A 227 -4.29 10.94 -24.83
CA TRP A 227 -3.57 10.06 -25.74
C TRP A 227 -2.75 10.88 -26.73
N ILE A 228 -1.43 10.74 -26.69
CA ILE A 228 -0.49 11.35 -27.62
C ILE A 228 0.53 10.32 -28.10
N TRP A 229 1.02 10.49 -29.31
CA TRP A 229 1.89 9.49 -29.96
C TRP A 229 3.28 10.04 -30.21
N ALA A 230 4.29 9.22 -29.94
CA ALA A 230 5.69 9.53 -30.22
C ALA A 230 5.89 9.83 -31.72
N GLY A 231 6.71 10.82 -32.04
CA GLY A 231 6.97 11.29 -33.39
C GLY A 231 6.06 12.45 -33.85
N THR A 232 4.95 12.71 -33.13
CA THR A 232 4.09 13.87 -33.44
C THR A 232 4.81 15.17 -33.04
N GLN A 233 4.82 16.14 -33.94
CA GLN A 233 5.44 17.43 -33.72
C GLN A 233 4.45 18.43 -33.14
N LEU A 234 4.76 19.04 -32.02
CA LEU A 234 3.92 20.04 -31.36
C LEU A 234 4.57 21.42 -31.40
N THR A 235 3.75 22.46 -31.51
CA THR A 235 4.14 23.84 -31.26
C THR A 235 3.88 24.18 -29.81
N ILE A 236 4.89 24.62 -29.08
CA ILE A 236 4.77 25.02 -27.66
C ILE A 236 4.57 26.54 -27.65
N PRO A 237 3.35 27.04 -27.37
CA PRO A 237 3.12 28.48 -27.27
C PRO A 237 3.89 29.06 -26.07
N LYS A 238 4.20 30.36 -26.15
CA LYS A 238 4.82 31.09 -25.04
C LYS A 238 3.82 31.43 -23.95
#